data_43924814c403e10c7e7c6cf3413db218
#
_entry.id   43924814c403e10c7e7c6cf3413db218
#
_cell.length_a   1.000
_cell.length_b   1.000
_cell.length_c   1.000
_cell.angle_alpha   90.00
_cell.angle_beta   90.00
_cell.angle_gamma   90.00
#
_symmetry.space_group_name_H-M   'P 1'
#
loop_
_entity.id
_entity.type
_entity.pdbx_description
1 polymer ?
#
loop_
_entity_poly.entity_id
_entity_poly.type
_entity_poly.pdbx_seq_one_letter_code
_entity_poly.pdbx_strand_id
1 'polypeptide(L)' 'MAEQVKTQSPGNIWKVLVKPGDTVREGDVLFIMEVMKMEFPHEAPRAGTITAVHISEGQESVDGDIVAVEID' A
#
# COMPACT_ATOMS: atom_id res chain seq x y z
N MET A 1 4.80 -4.30 -17.19
CA MET A 1 5.49 -3.20 -16.48
C MET A 1 4.92 -3.09 -15.07
N ALA A 2 5.80 -2.84 -14.11
CA ALA A 2 5.36 -2.68 -12.73
C ALA A 2 4.55 -1.38 -12.57
N GLU A 3 3.49 -1.47 -11.81
CA GLU A 3 2.71 -0.31 -11.43
C GLU A 3 2.98 0.01 -9.97
N GLN A 4 3.22 1.28 -9.67
CA GLN A 4 3.53 1.74 -8.33
C GLN A 4 2.26 2.23 -7.64
N VAL A 5 2.01 1.72 -6.44
CA VAL A 5 0.91 2.20 -5.61
C VAL A 5 1.53 3.10 -4.53
N LYS A 6 1.15 4.37 -4.57
CA LYS A 6 1.73 5.39 -3.68
C LYS A 6 0.78 5.75 -2.57
N THR A 7 1.37 6.19 -1.46
CA THR A 7 0.58 6.80 -0.38
C THR A 7 -0.06 8.09 -0.91
N GLN A 8 -1.31 8.35 -0.53
CA GLN A 8 -2.05 9.51 -1.03
C GLN A 8 -1.93 10.71 -0.13
N SER A 9 -1.59 10.52 1.13
CA SER A 9 -1.40 11.62 2.08
C SER A 9 -0.45 11.17 3.18
N PRO A 10 0.15 12.14 3.91
CA PRO A 10 0.99 11.77 5.05
C PRO A 10 0.18 11.11 6.15
N GLY A 11 0.79 10.18 6.85
CA GLY A 11 0.13 9.48 7.94
C GLY A 11 0.96 8.32 8.43
N ASN A 12 0.30 7.38 9.10
CA ASN A 12 0.95 6.19 9.64
C ASN A 12 0.46 4.96 8.88
N ILE A 13 1.33 3.95 8.74
CA ILE A 13 0.91 2.66 8.19
C ILE A 13 0.31 1.85 9.32
N TRP A 14 -0.98 1.55 9.21
CA TRP A 14 -1.69 0.79 10.24
C TRP A 14 -1.62 -0.71 9.99
N LYS A 15 -1.88 -1.12 8.74
CA LYS A 15 -1.84 -2.53 8.35
C LYS A 15 -1.19 -2.67 6.99
N VAL A 16 -0.43 -3.76 6.81
CA VAL A 16 0.09 -4.18 5.52
C VAL A 16 -0.46 -5.57 5.26
N LEU A 17 -1.23 -5.73 4.20
CA LEU A 17 -2.02 -6.94 3.94
C LEU A 17 -1.42 -7.82 2.86
N VAL A 18 -0.34 -7.39 2.22
CA VAL A 18 0.31 -8.13 1.14
C VAL A 18 1.81 -8.22 1.37
N LYS A 19 2.43 -9.15 0.67
CA LYS A 19 3.89 -9.32 0.69
C LYS A 19 4.35 -9.65 -0.74
N PRO A 20 5.64 -9.51 -1.03
CA PRO A 20 6.16 -9.89 -2.35
C PRO A 20 5.80 -11.33 -2.67
N GLY A 21 5.34 -11.55 -3.89
CA GLY A 21 4.88 -12.86 -4.36
C GLY A 21 3.40 -13.07 -4.29
N ASP A 22 2.67 -12.23 -3.56
CA ASP A 22 1.21 -12.36 -3.47
C ASP A 22 0.56 -11.96 -4.80
N THR A 23 -0.49 -12.69 -5.18
CA THR A 23 -1.33 -12.34 -6.32
C THR A 23 -2.54 -11.56 -5.80
N VAL A 24 -2.85 -10.45 -6.45
CA VAL A 24 -3.97 -9.59 -6.07
C VAL A 24 -4.88 -9.35 -7.26
N ARG A 25 -6.11 -8.93 -6.96
CA ARG A 25 -7.10 -8.51 -7.94
C ARG A 25 -7.34 -7.02 -7.79
N GLU A 26 -7.87 -6.41 -8.84
CA GLU A 26 -8.30 -5.02 -8.75
C GLU A 26 -9.28 -4.84 -7.58
N GLY A 27 -9.04 -3.83 -6.75
CA GLY A 27 -9.87 -3.56 -5.59
C GLY A 27 -9.44 -4.24 -4.29
N ASP A 28 -8.49 -5.19 -4.35
CA ASP A 28 -7.98 -5.80 -3.13
C ASP A 28 -7.24 -4.76 -2.31
N VAL A 29 -7.49 -4.73 -1.01
CA VAL A 29 -6.82 -3.79 -0.11
C VAL A 29 -5.39 -4.26 0.10
N LEU A 30 -4.44 -3.39 -0.23
CA LEU A 30 -3.02 -3.69 -0.12
C LEU A 30 -2.45 -3.29 1.24
N PHE A 31 -2.84 -2.11 1.69
CA PHE A 31 -2.44 -1.61 3.00
C PHE A 31 -3.44 -0.57 3.46
N ILE A 32 -3.41 -0.27 4.75
CA ILE A 32 -4.31 0.71 5.35
C ILE A 32 -3.45 1.73 6.08
N MET A 33 -3.67 3.00 5.78
CA MET A 33 -3.04 4.11 6.49
C MET A 33 -4.00 4.71 7.49
N GLU A 34 -3.45 5.22 8.58
CA GLU A 34 -4.20 6.02 9.54
C GLU A 34 -3.78 7.48 9.38
N VAL A 35 -4.75 8.33 9.09
CA VAL A 35 -4.55 9.77 8.93
C VAL A 35 -5.58 10.46 9.79
N MET A 36 -5.14 11.27 10.78
CA MET A 36 -6.04 12.01 11.66
C MET A 36 -7.09 11.11 12.33
N LYS A 37 -6.65 9.93 12.80
CA LYS A 37 -7.49 8.94 13.48
C LYS A 37 -8.54 8.30 12.58
N MET A 38 -8.39 8.43 11.26
CA MET A 38 -9.26 7.77 10.29
C MET A 38 -8.44 6.78 9.48
N GLU A 39 -9.06 5.65 9.12
CA GLU A 39 -8.40 4.60 8.36
C GLU A 39 -8.69 4.79 6.88
N PHE A 40 -7.64 4.72 6.08
CA PHE A 40 -7.74 4.88 4.63
C PHE A 40 -7.14 3.65 3.94
N PRO A 41 -7.99 2.72 3.44
CA PRO A 41 -7.47 1.58 2.69
C PRO A 41 -6.99 2.02 1.31
N HIS A 42 -5.88 1.40 0.88
CA HIS A 42 -5.32 1.61 -0.45
C HIS A 42 -5.49 0.31 -1.23
N GLU A 43 -6.18 0.39 -2.35
CA GLU A 43 -6.58 -0.78 -3.11
C GLU A 43 -5.70 -0.96 -4.33
N ALA A 44 -5.62 -2.20 -4.80
CA ALA A 44 -4.89 -2.50 -6.02
C ALA A 44 -5.61 -1.86 -7.21
N PRO A 45 -4.88 -1.11 -8.05
CA PRO A 45 -5.48 -0.48 -9.24
C PRO A 45 -5.74 -1.47 -10.36
N ARG A 46 -5.13 -2.66 -10.28
CA ARG A 46 -5.33 -3.73 -11.25
C ARG A 46 -4.91 -5.05 -10.64
N ALA A 47 -5.26 -6.14 -11.30
CA ALA A 47 -4.77 -7.47 -10.92
C ALA A 47 -3.30 -7.62 -11.30
N GLY A 48 -2.58 -8.39 -10.53
CA GLY A 48 -1.18 -8.67 -10.79
C GLY A 48 -0.51 -9.33 -9.61
N THR A 49 0.82 -9.38 -9.65
CA THR A 49 1.64 -9.97 -8.60
C THR A 49 2.41 -8.86 -7.89
N ILE A 50 2.42 -8.91 -6.57
CA ILE A 50 3.19 -7.95 -5.76
C ILE A 50 4.66 -8.27 -5.92
N THR A 51 5.44 -7.29 -6.40
CA THR A 51 6.87 -7.48 -6.61
C THR A 51 7.71 -6.84 -5.51
N ALA A 52 7.20 -5.79 -4.86
CA ALA A 52 7.92 -5.13 -3.78
C ALA A 52 6.94 -4.46 -2.83
N VAL A 53 7.29 -4.46 -1.55
CA VAL A 53 6.57 -3.75 -0.50
C VAL A 53 7.60 -2.91 0.25
N HIS A 54 7.44 -1.59 0.20
CA HIS A 54 8.42 -0.64 0.73
C HIS A 54 8.03 -0.06 2.08
N ILE A 55 6.89 -0.49 2.61
CA ILE A 55 6.36 0.01 3.89
C ILE A 55 6.30 -1.13 4.89
N SER A 56 6.20 -0.77 6.17
CA SER A 56 6.09 -1.75 7.26
C SER A 56 4.89 -1.41 8.12
N GLU A 57 4.23 -2.46 8.62
CA GLU A 57 3.13 -2.29 9.56
C GLU A 57 3.61 -1.57 10.80
N GLY A 58 2.88 -0.55 11.21
CA GLY A 58 3.25 0.28 12.35
C GLY A 58 4.21 1.42 12.03
N GLN A 59 4.63 1.57 10.78
CA GLN A 59 5.53 2.67 10.40
C GLN A 59 4.82 4.01 10.58
N GLU A 60 5.49 4.95 11.25
CA GLU A 60 4.92 6.25 11.58
C GLU A 60 5.52 7.35 10.71
N SER A 61 4.79 8.46 10.60
CA SER A 61 5.25 9.68 9.92
C SER A 61 5.67 9.43 8.47
N VAL A 62 4.86 8.65 7.76
CA VAL A 62 5.10 8.36 6.36
C VAL A 62 4.59 9.54 5.51
N ASP A 63 5.43 10.03 4.60
CA ASP A 63 5.05 11.12 3.71
C ASP A 63 4.03 10.65 2.67
N GLY A 64 3.32 11.60 2.07
CA GLY A 64 2.49 11.33 0.91
C GLY A 64 3.35 11.12 -0.33
N ASP A 65 2.76 10.49 -1.34
CA ASP A 65 3.39 10.25 -2.65
C ASP A 65 4.64 9.37 -2.55
N ILE A 66 4.69 8.52 -1.54
CA ILE A 66 5.76 7.52 -1.36
C ILE A 66 5.31 6.22 -2.02
N VAL A 67 6.19 5.60 -2.78
CA VAL A 67 5.90 4.29 -3.37
C VAL A 67 5.82 3.26 -2.24
N ALA A 68 4.64 2.72 -2.03
CA ALA A 68 4.41 1.76 -0.95
C ALA A 68 4.48 0.32 -1.44
N VAL A 69 3.87 0.04 -2.59
CA VAL A 69 3.76 -1.32 -3.15
C VAL A 69 3.97 -1.24 -4.65
N GLU A 70 4.61 -2.24 -5.21
CA GLU A 70 4.75 -2.37 -6.67
C GLU A 70 4.07 -3.65 -7.13
N ILE A 71 3.31 -3.55 -8.22
CA ILE A 71 2.56 -4.66 -8.83
C ILE A 71 3.05 -4.85 -10.25
N ASP A 72 3.32 -6.09 -10.59
CA ASP A 72 3.73 -6.44 -11.97
C ASP A 72 2.60 -7.18 -12.68
#